data_58d0441078d7dd3a4a49d002adb5b168
#
_entry.id   58d0441078d7dd3a4a49d002adb5b168
#
_cell.length_a   1.000
_cell.length_b   1.000
_cell.length_c   1.000
_cell.angle_alpha   90.00
_cell.angle_beta   90.00
_cell.angle_gamma   90.00
#
_symmetry.space_group_name_H-M   'P 1'
#
loop_
_entity.id
_entity.type
_entity.pdbx_description
1 polymer ?
#
loop_
_entity_poly.entity_id
_entity_poly.type
_entity_poly.pdbx_seq_one_letter_code
_entity_poly.pdbx_strand_id
1 'polypeptide(L)'
;DIQVAGAALITGLAARSENVQLLTDMISRRLGNSLIATADDPGLESWLAFMGSCATLSRHHSTRALINLDIGGGTTNPAQGLNGQVFDCGCFYIGARHLTFVPGTYTLLSFSSFGSLLLQYLGCEKQPGDTLNTDEVDAVVNFYVTALEFIALGDMSFFQRSPLHKSLLQMPFTPAANAGTHPLITFSGGVGEIIYQHERTGEWPAQTCYGDLGVVLAQGIIASPLLAADLRHQPEHAGRATVMGLTLHSCDVSGSSLYLSDPGRLPLNDLPIISRLPANTEADGWHRAVRLAMSSVSGACISIEDSRDILPQGIKTLAHTIRNALDEARYPLTQPLVLLMDSNLGKALGQYITDWGKENRCLYVIDEVPLRDARFVQIGKPYQHIVPVSFFGMN
;
A
#
# COMPACT_ATOMS: atom_id res chain seq x y z
N ASP A 1 -0.05 -25.96 -24.26
CA ASP A 1 0.53 -24.67 -23.86
C ASP A 1 0.16 -24.43 -22.40
N ILE A 2 1.16 -24.40 -21.55
CA ILE A 2 0.97 -24.07 -20.12
C ILE A 2 0.89 -22.54 -20.06
N GLN A 3 -0.28 -21.99 -19.76
CA GLN A 3 -0.39 -20.59 -19.41
C GLN A 3 0.19 -20.39 -18.00
N VAL A 4 1.32 -19.71 -17.92
CA VAL A 4 1.90 -19.31 -16.64
C VAL A 4 1.31 -17.95 -16.29
N ALA A 5 0.51 -17.89 -15.22
CA ALA A 5 0.10 -16.64 -14.61
C ALA A 5 1.26 -16.16 -13.70
N GLY A 6 1.74 -14.95 -13.95
CA GLY A 6 2.76 -14.32 -13.11
C GLY A 6 2.22 -13.03 -12.48
N ALA A 7 2.73 -12.68 -11.32
CA ALA A 7 2.49 -11.38 -10.71
C ALA A 7 3.82 -10.73 -10.34
N ALA A 8 3.90 -9.41 -10.47
CA ALA A 8 5.04 -8.63 -10.01
C ALA A 8 4.51 -7.45 -9.17
N LEU A 9 5.20 -7.17 -8.08
CA LEU A 9 4.88 -6.08 -7.18
C LEU A 9 6.06 -5.13 -7.11
N ILE A 10 5.82 -3.84 -7.37
CA ILE A 10 6.79 -2.77 -7.21
C ILE A 10 6.32 -1.91 -6.04
N THR A 11 7.14 -1.81 -4.99
CA THR A 11 6.77 -1.15 -3.73
C THR A 11 7.75 -0.08 -3.31
N GLY A 12 7.36 0.74 -2.32
CA GLY A 12 8.19 1.74 -1.68
C GLY A 12 8.67 2.83 -2.63
N LEU A 13 9.89 3.31 -2.42
CA LEU A 13 10.48 4.38 -3.25
C LEU A 13 10.65 3.99 -4.73
N ALA A 14 10.75 2.69 -5.04
CA ALA A 14 10.86 2.22 -6.41
C ALA A 14 9.57 2.46 -7.22
N ALA A 15 8.40 2.37 -6.58
CA ALA A 15 7.11 2.63 -7.22
C ALA A 15 6.95 4.09 -7.68
N ARG A 16 7.67 5.02 -7.06
CA ARG A 16 7.65 6.46 -7.36
C ARG A 16 8.81 6.93 -8.23
N SER A 17 9.67 6.01 -8.66
CA SER A 17 10.82 6.38 -9.50
C SER A 17 10.38 6.66 -10.94
N GLU A 18 11.09 7.56 -11.63
CA GLU A 18 10.84 7.85 -13.05
C GLU A 18 10.99 6.61 -13.93
N ASN A 19 11.71 5.58 -13.46
CA ASN A 19 11.94 4.33 -14.16
C ASN A 19 10.86 3.27 -13.94
N VAL A 20 9.85 3.52 -13.10
CA VAL A 20 8.82 2.52 -12.79
C VAL A 20 8.08 2.04 -14.03
N GLN A 21 7.78 2.94 -14.96
CA GLN A 21 7.11 2.59 -16.21
C GLN A 21 7.99 1.68 -17.08
N LEU A 22 9.29 1.95 -17.14
CA LEU A 22 10.26 1.14 -17.87
C LEU A 22 10.37 -0.28 -17.30
N LEU A 23 10.40 -0.40 -15.97
CA LEU A 23 10.39 -1.69 -15.27
C LEU A 23 9.09 -2.45 -15.54
N THR A 24 7.96 -1.77 -15.44
CA THR A 24 6.63 -2.33 -15.72
C THR A 24 6.55 -2.86 -17.15
N ASP A 25 7.02 -2.09 -18.15
CA ASP A 25 7.04 -2.50 -19.54
C ASP A 25 7.99 -3.69 -19.80
N MET A 26 9.15 -3.71 -19.14
CA MET A 26 10.08 -4.84 -19.23
C MET A 26 9.49 -6.13 -18.66
N ILE A 27 8.82 -6.05 -17.51
CA ILE A 27 8.16 -7.17 -16.85
C ILE A 27 7.01 -7.69 -17.73
N SER A 28 6.15 -6.79 -18.20
CA SER A 28 5.01 -7.12 -19.09
C SER A 28 5.45 -7.82 -20.37
N ARG A 29 6.56 -7.39 -20.97
CA ARG A 29 7.11 -8.03 -22.19
C ARG A 29 7.62 -9.44 -21.94
N ARG A 30 8.11 -9.73 -20.74
CA ARG A 30 8.70 -11.04 -20.40
C ARG A 30 7.69 -12.02 -19.83
N LEU A 31 6.74 -11.55 -19.05
CA LEU A 31 5.75 -12.38 -18.35
C LEU A 31 4.40 -12.44 -19.08
N GLY A 32 4.22 -11.69 -20.18
CA GLY A 32 2.94 -11.63 -20.88
C GLY A 32 1.85 -10.94 -20.07
N ASN A 33 0.65 -11.52 -20.04
CA ASN A 33 -0.51 -11.00 -19.28
C ASN A 33 -0.33 -11.23 -17.75
N SER A 34 0.73 -10.72 -17.17
CA SER A 34 0.96 -10.80 -15.73
C SER A 34 0.31 -9.63 -15.01
N LEU A 35 -0.16 -9.90 -13.79
CA LEU A 35 -0.59 -8.85 -12.88
C LEU A 35 0.65 -8.08 -12.41
N ILE A 36 0.73 -6.79 -12.72
CA ILE A 36 1.75 -5.90 -12.18
C ILE A 36 1.04 -4.92 -11.28
N ALA A 37 1.23 -5.08 -9.97
CA ALA A 37 0.77 -4.13 -8.98
C ALA A 37 1.93 -3.18 -8.64
N THR A 38 1.65 -1.88 -8.70
CA THR A 38 2.51 -0.87 -8.12
C THR A 38 1.79 -0.43 -6.85
N ALA A 39 2.36 -0.68 -5.69
CA ALA A 39 1.79 -0.19 -4.44
C ALA A 39 2.16 1.29 -4.28
N ASP A 40 1.45 2.16 -5.01
CA ASP A 40 1.59 3.62 -4.90
C ASP A 40 0.93 4.14 -3.61
N ASP A 41 -0.08 3.42 -3.12
CA ASP A 41 -0.70 3.68 -1.84
C ASP A 41 0.07 2.95 -0.74
N PRO A 42 0.68 3.68 0.21
CA PRO A 42 1.43 3.09 1.32
C PRO A 42 0.55 2.23 2.23
N GLY A 43 -0.75 2.50 2.32
CA GLY A 43 -1.71 1.69 3.08
C GLY A 43 -1.91 0.31 2.46
N LEU A 44 -1.92 0.21 1.12
CA LEU A 44 -1.99 -1.08 0.43
C LEU A 44 -0.76 -1.94 0.72
N GLU A 45 0.45 -1.37 0.68
CA GLU A 45 1.68 -2.11 0.99
C GLU A 45 1.65 -2.69 2.40
N SER A 46 1.27 -1.88 3.39
CA SER A 46 1.11 -2.30 4.79
C SER A 46 0.06 -3.40 4.93
N TRP A 47 -1.08 -3.24 4.26
CA TRP A 47 -2.15 -4.23 4.25
C TRP A 47 -1.69 -5.55 3.66
N LEU A 48 -1.05 -5.53 2.48
CA LEU A 48 -0.52 -6.73 1.82
C LEU A 48 0.49 -7.46 2.70
N ALA A 49 1.40 -6.72 3.34
CA ALA A 49 2.40 -7.30 4.24
C ALA A 49 1.74 -8.01 5.42
N PHE A 50 0.74 -7.41 6.06
CA PHE A 50 -0.01 -8.04 7.14
C PHE A 50 -0.75 -9.30 6.68
N MET A 51 -1.50 -9.20 5.59
CA MET A 51 -2.29 -10.33 5.09
C MET A 51 -1.43 -11.49 4.64
N GLY A 52 -0.30 -11.22 4.00
CA GLY A 52 0.61 -12.26 3.52
C GLY A 52 1.48 -12.91 4.58
N SER A 53 1.64 -12.29 5.76
CA SER A 53 2.48 -12.83 6.82
C SER A 53 1.74 -13.10 8.13
N CYS A 54 0.79 -12.27 8.49
CA CYS A 54 0.22 -12.24 9.85
C CYS A 54 -1.25 -12.65 9.92
N ALA A 55 -1.98 -12.77 8.81
CA ALA A 55 -3.41 -13.07 8.84
C ALA A 55 -3.74 -14.37 9.58
N THR A 56 -2.99 -15.45 9.34
CA THR A 56 -3.16 -16.74 10.02
C THR A 56 -2.85 -16.59 11.52
N LEU A 57 -1.72 -15.96 11.85
CA LEU A 57 -1.31 -15.73 13.24
C LEU A 57 -2.35 -14.91 14.00
N SER A 58 -2.90 -13.85 13.35
CA SER A 58 -3.94 -12.99 13.92
C SER A 58 -5.25 -13.74 14.19
N ARG A 59 -5.62 -14.73 13.35
CA ARG A 59 -6.77 -15.61 13.61
C ARG A 59 -6.53 -16.55 14.78
N HIS A 60 -5.32 -17.07 14.95
CA HIS A 60 -4.93 -17.90 16.11
C HIS A 60 -4.99 -17.09 17.43
N HIS A 61 -4.74 -15.78 17.34
CA HIS A 61 -4.82 -14.85 18.48
C HIS A 61 -6.04 -13.93 18.37
N SER A 62 -7.22 -14.49 18.10
CA SER A 62 -8.46 -13.77 17.73
C SER A 62 -8.94 -12.73 18.74
N THR A 63 -8.46 -12.76 19.99
CA THR A 63 -8.81 -11.80 21.05
C THR A 63 -7.74 -10.75 21.31
N ARG A 64 -6.57 -10.86 20.69
CA ARG A 64 -5.44 -9.94 20.90
C ARG A 64 -5.04 -9.32 19.57
N ALA A 65 -5.05 -7.99 19.49
CA ALA A 65 -4.57 -7.31 18.28
C ALA A 65 -3.11 -7.63 18.01
N LEU A 66 -2.76 -7.61 16.73
CA LEU A 66 -1.41 -7.81 16.24
C LEU A 66 -0.98 -6.58 15.47
N ILE A 67 0.22 -6.08 15.73
CA ILE A 67 0.89 -5.04 14.95
C ILE A 67 2.05 -5.70 14.21
N ASN A 68 2.00 -5.64 12.89
CA ASN A 68 3.12 -6.05 12.05
C ASN A 68 3.90 -4.82 11.59
N LEU A 69 5.21 -4.82 11.77
CA LEU A 69 6.13 -3.83 11.23
C LEU A 69 6.82 -4.45 10.02
N ASP A 70 6.39 -4.08 8.82
CA ASP A 70 7.05 -4.50 7.57
C ASP A 70 8.21 -3.56 7.28
N ILE A 71 9.44 -4.02 7.53
CA ILE A 71 10.65 -3.19 7.46
C ILE A 71 11.46 -3.58 6.23
N GLY A 72 11.39 -2.72 5.23
CA GLY A 72 12.12 -2.86 3.97
C GLY A 72 13.41 -2.05 3.92
N GLY A 73 13.86 -1.79 2.69
CA GLY A 73 15.05 -0.97 2.46
C GLY A 73 14.83 0.52 2.68
N GLY A 74 13.68 1.06 2.28
CA GLY A 74 13.39 2.50 2.34
C GLY A 74 12.25 2.88 3.28
N THR A 75 11.40 1.94 3.65
CA THR A 75 10.19 2.22 4.42
C THR A 75 9.96 1.17 5.51
N THR A 76 9.23 1.58 6.52
CA THR A 76 8.54 0.72 7.47
C THR A 76 7.05 0.93 7.30
N ASN A 77 6.33 -0.15 7.04
CA ASN A 77 4.90 -0.17 6.75
C ASN A 77 4.16 -0.92 7.88
N PRO A 78 3.76 -0.25 8.96
CA PRO A 78 3.00 -0.86 10.04
C PRO A 78 1.57 -1.15 9.62
N ALA A 79 1.03 -2.27 10.11
CA ALA A 79 -0.40 -2.56 10.04
C ALA A 79 -0.89 -3.18 11.34
N GLN A 80 -2.06 -2.77 11.81
CA GLN A 80 -2.75 -3.39 12.95
C GLN A 80 -3.93 -4.20 12.48
N GLY A 81 -4.05 -5.42 12.99
CA GLY A 81 -5.19 -6.29 12.70
C GLY A 81 -5.61 -7.14 13.88
N LEU A 82 -6.82 -7.69 13.78
CA LEU A 82 -7.42 -8.60 14.75
C LEU A 82 -8.23 -9.65 14.00
N ASN A 83 -8.09 -10.90 14.38
CA ASN A 83 -8.83 -12.01 13.79
C ASN A 83 -8.73 -12.07 12.24
N GLY A 84 -7.55 -11.75 11.70
CA GLY A 84 -7.28 -11.77 10.26
C GLY A 84 -7.79 -10.54 9.50
N GLN A 85 -8.35 -9.54 10.15
CA GLN A 85 -8.80 -8.28 9.54
C GLN A 85 -7.87 -7.14 9.94
N VAL A 86 -7.46 -6.34 8.95
CA VAL A 86 -6.64 -5.14 9.15
C VAL A 86 -7.54 -3.92 9.28
N PHE A 87 -7.31 -3.08 10.28
CA PHE A 87 -8.12 -1.89 10.52
C PHE A 87 -7.33 -0.58 10.63
N ASP A 88 -6.01 -0.67 10.73
CA ASP A 88 -5.15 0.52 10.64
C ASP A 88 -3.84 0.19 9.92
N CYS A 89 -3.33 1.14 9.14
CA CYS A 89 -2.10 1.06 8.37
C CYS A 89 -1.35 2.39 8.43
N GLY A 90 -0.03 2.33 8.32
CA GLY A 90 0.80 3.52 8.25
C GLY A 90 2.02 3.32 7.35
N CYS A 91 2.79 4.39 7.14
CA CYS A 91 4.05 4.31 6.39
C CYS A 91 5.04 5.38 6.87
N PHE A 92 6.28 4.96 7.04
CA PHE A 92 7.37 5.81 7.51
C PHE A 92 8.62 5.58 6.67
N TYR A 93 9.35 6.64 6.35
CA TYR A 93 10.64 6.56 5.66
C TYR A 93 11.76 6.14 6.63
N ILE A 94 11.59 4.94 7.18
CA ILE A 94 12.55 4.25 8.06
C ILE A 94 12.81 2.89 7.43
N GLY A 95 14.06 2.63 7.05
CA GLY A 95 14.42 1.40 6.38
C GLY A 95 15.93 1.18 6.37
N ALA A 96 16.34 -0.04 6.07
CA ALA A 96 17.73 -0.48 6.17
C ALA A 96 18.67 0.17 5.13
N ARG A 97 18.13 0.67 3.99
CA ARG A 97 18.92 1.06 2.82
C ARG A 97 19.02 2.57 2.60
N HIS A 98 18.65 3.39 3.60
CA HIS A 98 18.91 4.83 3.54
C HIS A 98 20.40 5.18 3.56
N LEU A 99 21.22 4.28 4.09
CA LEU A 99 22.68 4.27 3.96
C LEU A 99 23.08 2.97 3.28
N THR A 100 23.90 3.05 2.24
CA THR A 100 24.45 1.88 1.56
C THR A 100 25.96 1.79 1.74
N PHE A 101 26.47 0.59 1.90
CA PHE A 101 27.86 0.33 2.26
C PHE A 101 28.54 -0.63 1.30
N VAL A 102 29.85 -0.58 1.26
CA VAL A 102 30.66 -1.68 0.71
C VAL A 102 30.44 -2.91 1.58
N PRO A 103 29.96 -4.03 1.03
CA PRO A 103 29.68 -5.22 1.81
C PRO A 103 30.84 -5.66 2.70
N GLY A 104 30.56 -5.99 3.95
CA GLY A 104 31.55 -6.35 4.96
C GLY A 104 32.23 -5.16 5.65
N THR A 105 31.87 -3.93 5.29
CA THR A 105 32.44 -2.70 5.90
C THR A 105 31.32 -1.68 6.18
N TYR A 106 31.66 -0.61 6.89
CA TYR A 106 30.80 0.57 7.03
C TYR A 106 31.27 1.74 6.15
N THR A 107 31.98 1.46 5.06
CA THR A 107 32.37 2.46 4.07
C THR A 107 31.15 2.80 3.21
N LEU A 108 30.70 4.06 3.23
CA LEU A 108 29.54 4.56 2.53
C LEU A 108 29.73 4.49 1.02
N LEU A 109 28.80 3.86 0.33
CA LEU A 109 28.67 3.92 -1.14
C LEU A 109 27.77 5.06 -1.55
N SER A 110 26.62 5.19 -0.88
CA SER A 110 25.65 6.26 -1.11
C SER A 110 24.72 6.38 0.08
N PHE A 111 23.93 7.45 0.08
CA PHE A 111 22.81 7.63 1.01
C PHE A 111 21.63 8.32 0.31
N SER A 112 20.44 8.05 0.77
CA SER A 112 19.22 8.73 0.34
C SER A 112 19.15 10.14 0.95
N SER A 113 18.20 10.96 0.49
CA SER A 113 17.93 12.26 1.12
C SER A 113 17.62 12.14 2.62
N PHE A 114 16.90 11.09 3.02
CA PHE A 114 16.60 10.81 4.44
C PHE A 114 17.86 10.38 5.20
N GLY A 115 18.71 9.56 4.61
CA GLY A 115 20.01 9.17 5.19
C GLY A 115 20.93 10.36 5.38
N SER A 116 21.01 11.26 4.40
CA SER A 116 21.77 12.51 4.51
C SER A 116 21.28 13.40 5.65
N LEU A 117 19.96 13.61 5.75
CA LEU A 117 19.36 14.41 6.82
C LEU A 117 19.60 13.78 8.21
N LEU A 118 19.58 12.44 8.31
CA LEU A 118 19.84 11.73 9.55
C LEU A 118 21.29 11.89 9.98
N LEU A 119 22.25 11.67 9.07
CA LEU A 119 23.68 11.88 9.38
C LEU A 119 23.94 13.31 9.85
N GLN A 120 23.38 14.29 9.16
CA GLN A 120 23.49 15.70 9.56
C GLN A 120 22.89 15.96 10.96
N TYR A 121 21.72 15.39 11.26
CA TYR A 121 21.05 15.51 12.55
C TYR A 121 21.90 14.91 13.70
N LEU A 122 22.57 13.79 13.42
CA LEU A 122 23.47 13.12 14.37
C LEU A 122 24.86 13.76 14.47
N GLY A 123 25.13 14.82 13.70
CA GLY A 123 26.44 15.48 13.68
C GLY A 123 27.52 14.68 12.95
N CYS A 124 27.14 13.73 12.11
CA CYS A 124 28.05 12.90 11.32
C CYS A 124 28.29 13.56 9.96
N GLU A 125 29.39 14.27 9.80
CA GLU A 125 29.80 14.90 8.54
C GLU A 125 30.53 13.89 7.65
N LYS A 126 29.78 12.99 6.98
CA LYS A 126 30.31 11.91 6.13
C LYS A 126 29.83 12.06 4.68
N GLN A 127 30.68 11.63 3.77
CA GLN A 127 30.42 11.60 2.34
C GLN A 127 30.59 10.16 1.79
N PRO A 128 30.06 9.83 0.61
CA PRO A 128 30.39 8.59 -0.07
C PRO A 128 31.90 8.39 -0.17
N GLY A 129 32.37 7.21 0.24
CA GLY A 129 33.80 6.88 0.39
C GLY A 129 34.32 6.93 1.83
N ASP A 130 33.65 7.65 2.74
CA ASP A 130 34.01 7.68 4.16
C ASP A 130 33.50 6.42 4.87
N THR A 131 34.16 6.10 6.00
CA THR A 131 33.74 4.97 6.85
C THR A 131 33.09 5.49 8.11
N LEU A 132 31.92 4.96 8.48
CA LEU A 132 31.29 5.18 9.78
C LEU A 132 32.03 4.34 10.82
N ASN A 133 32.30 4.92 11.99
CA ASN A 133 32.75 4.18 13.14
C ASN A 133 31.57 3.51 13.88
N THR A 134 31.86 2.68 14.86
CA THR A 134 30.83 1.93 15.61
C THR A 134 29.84 2.85 16.30
N ASP A 135 30.31 3.92 16.95
CA ASP A 135 29.43 4.85 17.67
C ASP A 135 28.47 5.58 16.72
N GLU A 136 28.93 5.92 15.50
CA GLU A 136 28.10 6.55 14.47
C GLU A 136 27.04 5.57 13.93
N VAL A 137 27.41 4.31 13.73
CA VAL A 137 26.46 3.25 13.33
C VAL A 137 25.42 3.02 14.42
N ASP A 138 25.87 2.88 15.67
CA ASP A 138 24.99 2.71 16.82
C ASP A 138 24.04 3.90 17.00
N ALA A 139 24.49 5.12 16.78
CA ALA A 139 23.63 6.31 16.83
C ALA A 139 22.51 6.25 15.78
N VAL A 140 22.83 5.84 14.54
CA VAL A 140 21.85 5.65 13.47
C VAL A 140 20.85 4.56 13.82
N VAL A 141 21.34 3.40 14.28
CA VAL A 141 20.49 2.25 14.66
C VAL A 141 19.57 2.62 15.83
N ASN A 142 20.10 3.25 16.87
CA ASN A 142 19.33 3.68 18.04
C ASN A 142 18.24 4.70 17.65
N PHE A 143 18.52 5.60 16.72
CA PHE A 143 17.50 6.52 16.21
C PHE A 143 16.35 5.77 15.55
N TYR A 144 16.64 4.78 14.68
CA TYR A 144 15.62 3.99 14.01
C TYR A 144 14.85 3.09 14.98
N VAL A 145 15.54 2.41 15.91
CA VAL A 145 14.89 1.56 16.92
C VAL A 145 13.93 2.39 17.77
N THR A 146 14.38 3.57 18.24
CA THR A 146 13.50 4.49 18.99
C THR A 146 12.27 4.87 18.16
N ALA A 147 12.45 5.22 16.89
CA ALA A 147 11.31 5.53 16.02
C ALA A 147 10.33 4.35 15.87
N LEU A 148 10.85 3.11 15.71
CA LEU A 148 10.04 1.89 15.63
C LEU A 148 9.26 1.61 16.93
N GLU A 149 9.86 1.89 18.10
CA GLU A 149 9.17 1.80 19.39
C GLU A 149 7.97 2.76 19.47
N PHE A 150 8.17 4.02 19.04
CA PHE A 150 7.10 5.01 18.98
C PHE A 150 5.99 4.60 17.99
N ILE A 151 6.35 4.04 16.83
CA ILE A 151 5.38 3.48 15.88
C ILE A 151 4.59 2.34 16.52
N ALA A 152 5.27 1.38 17.16
CA ALA A 152 4.62 0.24 17.80
C ALA A 152 3.67 0.64 18.93
N LEU A 153 3.97 1.72 19.63
CA LEU A 153 3.11 2.31 20.67
C LEU A 153 2.00 3.20 20.11
N GLY A 154 2.02 3.53 18.81
CA GLY A 154 1.09 4.49 18.21
C GLY A 154 1.32 5.94 18.66
N ASP A 155 2.49 6.24 19.22
CA ASP A 155 2.83 7.59 19.69
C ASP A 155 3.51 8.41 18.59
N MET A 156 2.73 9.28 17.95
CA MET A 156 3.22 10.13 16.87
C MET A 156 4.02 11.34 17.35
N SER A 157 4.25 11.53 18.66
CA SER A 157 5.00 12.66 19.22
C SER A 157 6.47 12.67 18.77
N PHE A 158 7.07 11.50 18.53
CA PHE A 158 8.42 11.38 17.96
C PHE A 158 8.53 12.14 16.64
N PHE A 159 7.56 11.98 15.77
CA PHE A 159 7.55 12.57 14.42
C PHE A 159 7.24 14.08 14.41
N GLN A 160 7.03 14.67 15.56
CA GLN A 160 6.79 16.12 15.70
C GLN A 160 8.01 16.90 16.23
N ARG A 161 9.09 16.23 16.65
CA ARG A 161 10.22 16.81 17.39
C ARG A 161 11.07 17.80 16.57
N SER A 162 11.29 17.50 15.28
CA SER A 162 12.11 18.36 14.40
C SER A 162 11.70 18.21 12.94
N PRO A 163 12.22 19.03 12.02
CA PRO A 163 11.99 18.86 10.58
C PRO A 163 12.39 17.48 10.05
N LEU A 164 13.50 16.90 10.52
CA LEU A 164 13.90 15.53 10.17
C LEU A 164 12.81 14.53 10.58
N HIS A 165 12.40 14.57 11.85
CA HIS A 165 11.40 13.63 12.36
C HIS A 165 10.08 13.71 11.56
N LYS A 166 9.64 14.93 11.21
CA LYS A 166 8.45 15.15 10.37
C LYS A 166 8.61 14.59 8.96
N SER A 167 9.80 14.70 8.37
CA SER A 167 10.06 14.20 7.02
C SER A 167 10.01 12.68 6.93
N LEU A 168 10.18 11.96 8.03
CA LEU A 168 10.08 10.51 8.08
C LEU A 168 8.63 10.00 8.04
N LEU A 169 7.65 10.85 8.30
CA LEU A 169 6.23 10.47 8.30
C LEU A 169 5.65 10.62 6.90
N GLN A 170 5.22 9.50 6.30
CA GLN A 170 4.47 9.49 5.04
C GLN A 170 2.96 9.33 5.30
N MET A 171 2.59 8.35 6.11
CA MET A 171 1.22 8.07 6.51
C MET A 171 1.19 7.76 8.01
N PRO A 172 0.41 8.50 8.80
CA PRO A 172 0.36 8.27 10.25
C PRO A 172 -0.24 6.88 10.56
N PHE A 173 0.23 6.31 11.66
CA PHE A 173 -0.26 5.05 12.21
C PHE A 173 -0.74 5.30 13.63
N THR A 174 -2.05 5.16 13.85
CA THR A 174 -2.69 5.42 15.14
C THR A 174 -3.49 4.20 15.57
N PRO A 175 -2.80 3.12 15.99
CA PRO A 175 -3.45 1.86 16.31
C PRO A 175 -4.50 2.05 17.40
N ALA A 176 -5.65 1.41 17.21
CA ALA A 176 -6.73 1.45 18.19
C ALA A 176 -6.24 0.82 19.51
N ALA A 177 -6.45 1.52 20.61
CA ALA A 177 -6.17 0.98 21.93
C ALA A 177 -7.14 -0.18 22.22
N ASN A 178 -6.62 -1.39 22.34
CA ASN A 178 -7.41 -2.51 22.81
C ASN A 178 -7.55 -2.42 24.34
N ALA A 179 -8.79 -2.44 24.81
CA ALA A 179 -9.07 -2.40 26.23
C ALA A 179 -8.39 -3.58 26.95
N GLY A 180 -7.28 -3.29 27.63
CA GLY A 180 -6.66 -4.19 28.62
C GLY A 180 -5.57 -5.14 28.14
N THR A 181 -5.21 -5.21 26.86
CA THR A 181 -4.11 -6.09 26.38
C THR A 181 -3.19 -5.36 25.39
N HIS A 182 -1.87 -5.47 25.63
CA HIS A 182 -0.89 -5.00 24.65
C HIS A 182 -0.99 -5.81 23.36
N PRO A 183 -0.93 -5.18 22.16
CA PRO A 183 -0.90 -5.91 20.91
C PRO A 183 0.34 -6.81 20.82
N LEU A 184 0.25 -7.90 20.06
CA LEU A 184 1.42 -8.68 19.65
C LEU A 184 2.21 -7.87 18.63
N ILE A 185 3.53 -7.76 18.78
CA ILE A 185 4.41 -7.12 17.82
C ILE A 185 5.12 -8.19 16.99
N THR A 186 5.04 -8.07 15.68
CA THR A 186 5.69 -8.95 14.71
C THR A 186 6.40 -8.14 13.63
N PHE A 187 7.28 -8.79 12.89
CA PHE A 187 8.08 -8.16 11.84
C PHE A 187 7.93 -8.89 10.51
N SER A 188 8.02 -8.15 9.42
CA SER A 188 8.16 -8.67 8.06
C SER A 188 9.10 -7.79 7.24
N GLY A 189 9.21 -8.06 5.95
CA GLY A 189 10.21 -7.42 5.09
C GLY A 189 11.61 -8.01 5.27
N GLY A 190 12.60 -7.40 4.64
CA GLY A 190 13.97 -7.90 4.68
C GLY A 190 14.56 -7.94 6.08
N VAL A 191 14.28 -6.94 6.91
CA VAL A 191 14.75 -6.92 8.32
C VAL A 191 14.02 -7.95 9.16
N GLY A 192 12.71 -8.12 8.97
CA GLY A 192 11.93 -9.16 9.64
C GLY A 192 12.45 -10.58 9.34
N GLU A 193 12.83 -10.85 8.08
CA GLU A 193 13.43 -12.14 7.72
C GLU A 193 14.75 -12.38 8.45
N ILE A 194 15.60 -11.37 8.57
CA ILE A 194 16.88 -11.47 9.31
C ILE A 194 16.61 -11.76 10.80
N ILE A 195 15.63 -11.08 11.42
CA ILE A 195 15.24 -11.33 12.82
C ILE A 195 14.85 -12.79 13.02
N TYR A 196 13.90 -13.29 12.22
CA TYR A 196 13.40 -14.66 12.41
C TYR A 196 14.39 -15.73 11.93
N GLN A 197 15.29 -15.41 10.99
CA GLN A 197 16.41 -16.30 10.68
C GLN A 197 17.31 -16.48 11.90
N HIS A 198 17.65 -15.39 12.59
CA HIS A 198 18.45 -15.46 13.82
C HIS A 198 17.72 -16.24 14.93
N GLU A 199 16.42 -16.00 15.14
CA GLU A 199 15.63 -16.74 16.13
C GLU A 199 15.61 -18.26 15.86
N ARG A 200 15.64 -18.68 14.58
CA ARG A 200 15.67 -20.11 14.21
C ARG A 200 17.04 -20.74 14.28
N THR A 201 18.10 -20.00 13.98
CA THR A 201 19.47 -20.57 13.79
C THR A 201 20.44 -20.19 14.89
N GLY A 202 20.18 -19.12 15.65
CA GLY A 202 21.12 -18.51 16.58
C GLY A 202 22.27 -17.75 15.90
N GLU A 203 22.29 -17.66 14.57
CA GLU A 203 23.37 -17.05 13.80
C GLU A 203 22.95 -15.74 13.16
N TRP A 204 23.87 -14.78 13.11
CA TRP A 204 23.70 -13.53 12.36
C TRP A 204 24.42 -13.62 11.02
N PRO A 205 23.81 -13.09 9.94
CA PRO A 205 24.56 -12.82 8.73
C PRO A 205 25.74 -11.86 9.00
N ALA A 206 26.77 -11.90 8.14
CA ALA A 206 27.88 -10.96 8.26
C ALA A 206 27.38 -9.51 8.19
N GLN A 207 27.98 -8.61 8.97
CA GLN A 207 27.63 -7.19 8.98
C GLN A 207 27.67 -6.62 7.57
N THR A 208 26.67 -5.83 7.22
CA THR A 208 26.52 -5.20 5.90
C THR A 208 26.63 -6.15 4.69
N CYS A 209 26.44 -7.47 4.87
CA CYS A 209 26.52 -8.44 3.77
C CYS A 209 25.54 -8.10 2.62
N TYR A 210 24.44 -7.45 2.92
CA TYR A 210 23.46 -6.95 1.95
C TYR A 210 23.76 -5.51 1.47
N GLY A 211 24.90 -4.92 1.88
CA GLY A 211 25.29 -3.56 1.56
C GLY A 211 24.44 -2.48 2.25
N ASP A 212 23.77 -2.81 3.36
CA ASP A 212 22.89 -1.90 4.09
C ASP A 212 22.94 -2.15 5.61
N LEU A 213 22.06 -1.45 6.38
CA LEU A 213 21.97 -1.57 7.84
C LEU A 213 21.11 -2.76 8.32
N GLY A 214 20.59 -3.60 7.43
CA GLY A 214 19.56 -4.60 7.78
C GLY A 214 19.96 -5.49 8.96
N VAL A 215 21.21 -5.97 9.01
CA VAL A 215 21.69 -6.86 10.08
C VAL A 215 21.79 -6.12 11.42
N VAL A 216 22.41 -4.94 11.44
CA VAL A 216 22.58 -4.18 12.70
C VAL A 216 21.27 -3.59 13.20
N LEU A 217 20.35 -3.24 12.29
CA LEU A 217 19.00 -2.81 12.65
C LEU A 217 18.20 -3.97 13.27
N ALA A 218 18.28 -5.19 12.71
CA ALA A 218 17.69 -6.38 13.29
C ALA A 218 18.25 -6.68 14.69
N GLN A 219 19.56 -6.54 14.89
CA GLN A 219 20.19 -6.67 16.21
C GLN A 219 19.67 -5.64 17.20
N GLY A 220 19.56 -4.36 16.79
CA GLY A 220 19.00 -3.30 17.61
C GLY A 220 17.53 -3.54 17.99
N ILE A 221 16.72 -4.07 17.08
CA ILE A 221 15.32 -4.45 17.35
C ILE A 221 15.23 -5.55 18.39
N ILE A 222 16.05 -6.61 18.27
CA ILE A 222 16.09 -7.71 19.26
C ILE A 222 16.58 -7.21 20.62
N ALA A 223 17.47 -6.23 20.68
CA ALA A 223 17.93 -5.64 21.91
C ALA A 223 16.88 -4.74 22.61
N SER A 224 15.82 -4.33 21.92
CA SER A 224 14.72 -3.54 22.50
C SER A 224 13.75 -4.46 23.27
N PRO A 225 13.55 -4.27 24.60
CA PRO A 225 12.59 -5.06 25.36
C PRO A 225 11.14 -4.93 24.86
N LEU A 226 10.78 -3.76 24.31
CA LEU A 226 9.45 -3.52 23.76
C LEU A 226 9.24 -4.28 22.45
N LEU A 227 10.17 -4.13 21.52
CA LEU A 227 10.03 -4.71 20.18
C LEU A 227 10.26 -6.23 20.20
N ALA A 228 11.13 -6.73 21.07
CA ALA A 228 11.44 -8.14 21.17
C ALA A 228 10.46 -8.96 22.04
N ALA A 229 9.46 -8.33 22.65
CA ALA A 229 8.58 -8.98 23.63
C ALA A 229 7.85 -10.23 23.09
N ASP A 230 7.53 -10.24 21.80
CA ASP A 230 6.65 -11.24 21.17
C ASP A 230 7.35 -12.06 20.05
N LEU A 231 8.68 -12.06 19.94
CA LEU A 231 9.45 -12.73 18.86
C LEU A 231 9.16 -14.23 18.70
N ARG A 232 8.69 -14.89 19.76
CA ARG A 232 8.24 -16.29 19.70
C ARG A 232 7.05 -16.50 18.76
N HIS A 233 6.27 -15.45 18.47
CA HIS A 233 5.13 -15.48 17.56
C HIS A 233 5.61 -15.11 16.16
N GLN A 234 6.15 -16.11 15.46
CA GLN A 234 6.72 -15.90 14.12
C GLN A 234 5.60 -15.87 13.07
N PRO A 235 5.54 -14.82 12.24
CA PRO A 235 4.64 -14.78 11.10
C PRO A 235 5.09 -15.71 9.98
N GLU A 236 4.16 -16.12 9.16
CA GLU A 236 4.47 -16.89 7.95
C GLU A 236 5.08 -15.95 6.88
N HIS A 237 5.98 -16.47 6.05
CA HIS A 237 6.53 -15.77 4.89
C HIS A 237 7.06 -14.34 5.17
N ALA A 238 7.67 -14.10 6.32
CA ALA A 238 8.11 -12.77 6.76
C ALA A 238 8.90 -12.00 5.66
N GLY A 239 9.85 -12.63 5.00
CA GLY A 239 10.67 -12.01 3.94
C GLY A 239 9.96 -11.80 2.60
N ARG A 240 8.74 -12.34 2.42
CA ARG A 240 7.93 -12.25 1.19
C ARG A 240 6.50 -11.82 1.48
N ALA A 241 6.28 -11.13 2.58
CA ALA A 241 4.97 -10.81 3.12
C ALA A 241 4.06 -10.11 2.10
N THR A 242 4.50 -9.02 1.49
CA THR A 242 3.74 -8.26 0.50
C THR A 242 3.41 -9.08 -0.76
N VAL A 243 4.36 -9.89 -1.24
CA VAL A 243 4.13 -10.77 -2.40
C VAL A 243 3.10 -11.85 -2.07
N MET A 244 3.17 -12.46 -0.88
CA MET A 244 2.19 -13.44 -0.44
C MET A 244 0.81 -12.82 -0.25
N GLY A 245 0.73 -11.60 0.30
CA GLY A 245 -0.51 -10.83 0.39
C GLY A 245 -1.14 -10.56 -0.99
N LEU A 246 -0.32 -10.31 -2.00
CA LEU A 246 -0.79 -10.14 -3.37
C LEU A 246 -1.47 -11.41 -3.92
N THR A 247 -1.11 -12.61 -3.46
CA THR A 247 -1.80 -13.84 -3.87
C THR A 247 -3.23 -13.94 -3.32
N LEU A 248 -3.58 -13.12 -2.34
CA LEU A 248 -4.92 -13.04 -1.74
C LEU A 248 -5.80 -12.02 -2.49
N HIS A 249 -5.68 -11.93 -3.80
CA HIS A 249 -6.51 -11.07 -4.64
C HIS A 249 -7.51 -11.88 -5.46
N SER A 250 -8.59 -11.23 -5.87
CA SER A 250 -9.53 -11.75 -6.86
C SER A 250 -9.40 -10.96 -8.15
N CYS A 251 -9.34 -11.64 -9.28
CA CYS A 251 -9.32 -11.01 -10.59
C CYS A 251 -10.60 -11.40 -11.35
N ASP A 252 -11.34 -10.40 -11.77
CA ASP A 252 -12.53 -10.52 -12.58
C ASP A 252 -12.30 -9.87 -13.96
N VAL A 253 -13.17 -10.11 -14.89
CA VAL A 253 -13.14 -9.47 -16.21
C VAL A 253 -14.43 -8.67 -16.36
N SER A 254 -14.32 -7.45 -16.83
CA SER A 254 -15.48 -6.59 -17.07
C SER A 254 -16.37 -7.12 -18.19
N GLY A 255 -17.59 -6.61 -18.26
CA GLY A 255 -18.43 -6.69 -19.45
C GLY A 255 -17.84 -5.91 -20.64
N SER A 256 -18.60 -5.83 -21.71
CA SER A 256 -18.20 -5.13 -22.94
C SER A 256 -18.79 -3.72 -23.08
N SER A 257 -19.65 -3.32 -22.15
CA SER A 257 -20.35 -2.02 -22.19
C SER A 257 -19.66 -0.95 -21.36
N LEU A 258 -18.35 -0.86 -21.47
CA LEU A 258 -17.50 0.06 -20.71
C LEU A 258 -17.65 1.51 -21.16
N TYR A 259 -17.46 2.45 -20.23
CA TYR A 259 -17.13 3.82 -20.52
C TYR A 259 -15.73 4.16 -19.99
N LEU A 260 -14.82 4.48 -20.89
CA LEU A 260 -13.44 4.82 -20.59
C LEU A 260 -13.16 6.18 -21.23
N SER A 261 -13.06 7.26 -20.43
CA SER A 261 -12.82 8.61 -20.95
C SER A 261 -11.45 8.71 -21.63
N ASP A 262 -10.44 8.03 -21.07
CA ASP A 262 -9.07 8.00 -21.60
C ASP A 262 -8.47 6.61 -21.41
N PRO A 263 -8.62 5.69 -22.37
CA PRO A 263 -8.03 4.35 -22.29
C PRO A 263 -6.49 4.36 -22.20
N GLY A 264 -5.83 5.44 -22.64
CA GLY A 264 -4.37 5.57 -22.63
C GLY A 264 -3.78 5.69 -21.22
N ARG A 265 -4.59 6.09 -20.24
CA ARG A 265 -4.18 6.18 -18.83
C ARG A 265 -4.26 4.85 -18.06
N LEU A 266 -4.82 3.81 -18.67
CA LEU A 266 -4.84 2.48 -18.06
C LEU A 266 -3.47 1.80 -18.17
N PRO A 267 -3.01 1.08 -17.15
CA PRO A 267 -3.76 0.65 -15.97
C PRO A 267 -3.91 1.75 -14.92
N LEU A 268 -4.99 1.71 -14.13
CA LEU A 268 -5.14 2.44 -12.89
C LEU A 268 -4.87 1.49 -11.75
N ASN A 269 -3.88 1.81 -10.92
CA ASN A 269 -3.44 0.95 -9.83
C ASN A 269 -3.96 1.48 -8.49
N ASP A 270 -4.14 0.57 -7.55
CA ASP A 270 -4.31 0.82 -6.11
C ASP A 270 -5.40 1.85 -5.75
N LEU A 271 -6.48 1.87 -6.53
CA LEU A 271 -7.59 2.78 -6.25
C LEU A 271 -8.34 2.33 -5.00
N PRO A 272 -8.44 3.16 -3.95
CA PRO A 272 -9.26 2.83 -2.79
C PRO A 272 -10.74 2.78 -3.19
N ILE A 273 -11.44 1.73 -2.75
CA ILE A 273 -12.91 1.65 -2.84
C ILE A 273 -13.47 2.42 -1.65
N ILE A 274 -13.75 3.70 -1.87
CA ILE A 274 -14.08 4.64 -0.80
C ILE A 274 -15.55 4.57 -0.36
N SER A 275 -16.41 4.04 -1.20
CA SER A 275 -17.83 3.92 -0.90
C SER A 275 -18.50 2.82 -1.72
N ARG A 276 -19.51 2.20 -1.14
CA ARG A 276 -20.45 1.31 -1.79
C ARG A 276 -21.83 1.90 -1.62
N LEU A 277 -22.46 2.23 -2.71
CA LEU A 277 -23.73 2.94 -2.71
C LEU A 277 -24.77 2.16 -3.51
N PRO A 278 -25.94 1.89 -2.94
CA PRO A 278 -27.07 1.43 -3.73
C PRO A 278 -27.39 2.39 -4.89
N ALA A 279 -27.82 1.86 -6.00
CA ALA A 279 -28.12 2.65 -7.19
C ALA A 279 -29.23 3.70 -6.97
N ASN A 280 -30.11 3.49 -5.99
CA ASN A 280 -31.17 4.42 -5.59
C ASN A 280 -30.73 5.41 -4.50
N THR A 281 -29.44 5.51 -4.21
CA THR A 281 -28.91 6.45 -3.21
C THR A 281 -29.27 7.88 -3.54
N GLU A 282 -29.75 8.63 -2.55
CA GLU A 282 -30.10 10.04 -2.66
C GLU A 282 -28.87 10.94 -2.91
N ALA A 283 -29.11 12.16 -3.39
CA ALA A 283 -28.07 13.12 -3.76
C ALA A 283 -27.03 13.35 -2.65
N ASP A 284 -27.44 13.47 -1.38
CA ASP A 284 -26.56 13.69 -0.24
C ASP A 284 -25.56 12.53 -0.03
N GLY A 285 -25.96 11.29 -0.33
CA GLY A 285 -25.08 10.13 -0.28
C GLY A 285 -23.95 10.24 -1.30
N TRP A 286 -24.32 10.60 -2.54
CA TRP A 286 -23.35 10.82 -3.63
C TRP A 286 -22.42 12.00 -3.34
N HIS A 287 -22.94 13.11 -2.80
CA HIS A 287 -22.11 14.26 -2.41
C HIS A 287 -21.03 13.86 -1.37
N ARG A 288 -21.39 13.07 -0.35
CA ARG A 288 -20.43 12.60 0.63
C ARG A 288 -19.38 11.69 0.01
N ALA A 289 -19.79 10.74 -0.84
CA ALA A 289 -18.86 9.82 -1.51
C ALA A 289 -17.88 10.57 -2.42
N VAL A 290 -18.36 11.51 -3.23
CA VAL A 290 -17.52 12.33 -4.12
C VAL A 290 -16.53 13.17 -3.33
N ARG A 291 -16.93 13.76 -2.20
CA ARG A 291 -16.01 14.50 -1.32
C ARG A 291 -14.92 13.61 -0.72
N LEU A 292 -15.28 12.39 -0.33
CA LEU A 292 -14.29 11.41 0.12
C LEU A 292 -13.32 11.03 -1.02
N ALA A 293 -13.83 10.87 -2.25
CA ALA A 293 -13.01 10.55 -3.41
C ALA A 293 -11.93 11.62 -3.69
N MET A 294 -12.20 12.88 -3.39
CA MET A 294 -11.24 13.97 -3.56
C MET A 294 -10.02 13.86 -2.64
N SER A 295 -10.11 13.14 -1.53
CA SER A 295 -8.98 12.96 -0.60
C SER A 295 -7.90 12.00 -1.15
N SER A 296 -8.21 11.18 -2.13
CA SER A 296 -7.27 10.24 -2.75
C SER A 296 -6.64 10.86 -3.99
N VAL A 297 -5.38 11.26 -3.90
CA VAL A 297 -4.64 11.94 -4.98
C VAL A 297 -4.51 11.07 -6.24
N SER A 298 -4.37 9.76 -6.07
CA SER A 298 -4.21 8.78 -7.17
C SER A 298 -5.53 8.47 -7.89
N GLY A 299 -6.66 8.97 -7.39
CA GLY A 299 -8.01 8.61 -7.84
C GLY A 299 -8.72 7.71 -6.84
N ALA A 300 -9.98 7.42 -7.12
CA ALA A 300 -10.83 6.64 -6.23
C ALA A 300 -11.81 5.76 -7.00
N CYS A 301 -12.35 4.76 -6.31
CA CYS A 301 -13.42 3.91 -6.80
C CYS A 301 -14.67 4.03 -5.93
N ILE A 302 -15.83 4.10 -6.57
CA ILE A 302 -17.14 3.98 -5.92
C ILE A 302 -17.83 2.77 -6.54
N SER A 303 -18.28 1.82 -5.72
CA SER A 303 -19.05 0.66 -6.15
C SER A 303 -20.54 0.96 -6.09
N ILE A 304 -21.26 0.69 -7.16
CA ILE A 304 -22.71 0.88 -7.27
C ILE A 304 -23.38 -0.48 -7.08
N GLU A 305 -24.08 -0.62 -5.96
CA GLU A 305 -24.81 -1.84 -5.61
C GLU A 305 -26.23 -1.82 -6.20
N ASP A 306 -26.83 -3.01 -6.32
CA ASP A 306 -28.21 -3.20 -6.82
C ASP A 306 -28.46 -2.57 -8.20
N SER A 307 -27.41 -2.46 -9.03
CA SER A 307 -27.52 -1.81 -10.34
C SER A 307 -28.30 -2.64 -11.36
N ARG A 308 -28.53 -3.93 -11.12
CA ARG A 308 -29.33 -4.82 -11.97
C ARG A 308 -30.80 -4.46 -12.02
N ASP A 309 -31.29 -3.83 -10.97
CA ASP A 309 -32.68 -3.42 -10.85
C ASP A 309 -32.98 -2.04 -11.48
N ILE A 310 -31.97 -1.38 -12.04
CA ILE A 310 -32.12 -0.09 -12.66
C ILE A 310 -32.88 -0.21 -13.98
N LEU A 311 -34.07 0.39 -14.04
CA LEU A 311 -34.80 0.57 -15.29
C LEU A 311 -34.08 1.55 -16.23
N PRO A 312 -34.24 1.47 -17.56
CA PRO A 312 -33.58 2.37 -18.51
C PRO A 312 -33.79 3.88 -18.25
N GLN A 313 -34.91 4.23 -17.65
CA GLN A 313 -35.19 5.62 -17.23
C GLN A 313 -34.42 6.03 -15.98
N GLY A 314 -34.18 5.09 -15.06
CA GLY A 314 -33.44 5.31 -13.82
C GLY A 314 -31.96 5.60 -14.03
N ILE A 315 -31.36 5.08 -15.12
CA ILE A 315 -29.96 5.35 -15.43
C ILE A 315 -29.66 6.84 -15.67
N LYS A 316 -30.61 7.56 -16.30
CA LYS A 316 -30.48 9.01 -16.53
C LYS A 316 -30.55 9.77 -15.21
N THR A 317 -31.46 9.38 -14.33
CA THR A 317 -31.61 9.99 -13.01
C THR A 317 -30.32 9.79 -12.18
N LEU A 318 -29.82 8.56 -12.13
CA LEU A 318 -28.57 8.23 -11.45
C LEU A 318 -27.40 9.05 -12.02
N ALA A 319 -27.27 9.11 -13.35
CA ALA A 319 -26.23 9.89 -14.01
C ALA A 319 -26.30 11.38 -13.65
N HIS A 320 -27.48 11.96 -13.64
CA HIS A 320 -27.66 13.36 -13.23
C HIS A 320 -27.31 13.59 -11.76
N THR A 321 -27.68 12.67 -10.88
CA THR A 321 -27.33 12.76 -9.44
C THR A 321 -25.82 12.73 -9.25
N ILE A 322 -25.12 11.79 -9.92
CA ILE A 322 -23.66 11.68 -9.85
C ILE A 322 -22.99 12.93 -10.44
N ARG A 323 -23.44 13.39 -11.61
CA ARG A 323 -22.91 14.58 -12.26
C ARG A 323 -23.04 15.82 -11.37
N ASN A 324 -24.23 16.05 -10.80
CA ASN A 324 -24.46 17.18 -9.89
C ASN A 324 -23.52 17.10 -8.67
N ALA A 325 -23.34 15.93 -8.10
CA ALA A 325 -22.41 15.73 -6.98
C ALA A 325 -20.95 16.05 -7.35
N LEU A 326 -20.51 15.66 -8.56
CA LEU A 326 -19.18 15.99 -9.07
C LEU A 326 -19.00 17.50 -9.32
N ASP A 327 -20.01 18.16 -9.86
CA ASP A 327 -20.00 19.59 -10.16
C ASP A 327 -19.99 20.43 -8.87
N GLU A 328 -20.86 20.13 -7.93
CA GLU A 328 -20.97 20.86 -6.67
C GLU A 328 -19.73 20.65 -5.79
N ALA A 329 -19.15 19.45 -5.78
CA ALA A 329 -17.89 19.18 -5.10
C ALA A 329 -16.68 19.77 -5.83
N ARG A 330 -16.82 20.22 -7.08
CA ARG A 330 -15.72 20.65 -7.97
C ARG A 330 -14.65 19.54 -8.09
N TYR A 331 -15.11 18.32 -8.35
CA TYR A 331 -14.18 17.18 -8.50
C TYR A 331 -13.17 17.48 -9.61
N PRO A 332 -11.84 17.30 -9.38
CA PRO A 332 -10.82 17.62 -10.36
C PRO A 332 -11.00 16.83 -11.66
N LEU A 333 -11.01 17.51 -12.81
CA LEU A 333 -11.23 16.88 -14.12
C LEU A 333 -10.15 15.84 -14.48
N THR A 334 -8.95 16.02 -13.96
CA THR A 334 -7.80 15.15 -14.23
C THR A 334 -7.64 13.98 -13.24
N GLN A 335 -8.37 14.01 -12.13
CA GLN A 335 -8.32 12.97 -11.13
C GLN A 335 -9.19 11.78 -11.55
N PRO A 336 -8.66 10.55 -11.60
CA PRO A 336 -9.44 9.38 -11.98
C PRO A 336 -10.57 9.10 -10.99
N LEU A 337 -11.77 8.89 -11.52
CA LEU A 337 -12.89 8.32 -10.78
C LEU A 337 -13.34 7.05 -11.49
N VAL A 338 -13.35 5.95 -10.76
CA VAL A 338 -13.86 4.67 -11.24
C VAL A 338 -15.21 4.39 -10.61
N LEU A 339 -16.19 4.03 -11.40
CA LEU A 339 -17.47 3.50 -10.96
C LEU A 339 -17.53 2.03 -11.35
N LEU A 340 -17.74 1.14 -10.37
CA LEU A 340 -17.96 -0.28 -10.60
C LEU A 340 -19.45 -0.59 -10.47
N MET A 341 -19.96 -1.47 -11.32
CA MET A 341 -21.34 -1.92 -11.24
C MET A 341 -21.50 -3.37 -11.76
N ASP A 342 -22.53 -4.04 -11.29
CA ASP A 342 -22.80 -5.45 -11.65
C ASP A 342 -23.80 -5.63 -12.79
N SER A 343 -24.31 -4.52 -13.35
CA SER A 343 -25.24 -4.50 -14.51
C SER A 343 -24.52 -4.08 -15.79
N ASN A 344 -25.09 -4.41 -16.94
CA ASN A 344 -24.58 -4.04 -18.27
C ASN A 344 -25.10 -2.64 -18.68
N LEU A 345 -24.68 -1.59 -17.95
CA LEU A 345 -25.14 -0.21 -18.17
C LEU A 345 -24.00 0.81 -18.15
N GLY A 346 -22.75 0.36 -18.02
CA GLY A 346 -21.59 1.24 -17.79
C GLY A 346 -21.40 2.30 -18.86
N LYS A 347 -21.51 1.94 -20.13
CA LYS A 347 -21.38 2.90 -21.24
C LYS A 347 -22.46 3.96 -21.20
N ALA A 348 -23.71 3.57 -20.95
CA ALA A 348 -24.83 4.51 -20.90
C ALA A 348 -24.66 5.46 -19.71
N LEU A 349 -24.30 4.95 -18.52
CA LEU A 349 -24.06 5.75 -17.33
C LEU A 349 -22.96 6.79 -17.58
N GLY A 350 -21.80 6.36 -18.09
CA GLY A 350 -20.67 7.24 -18.37
C GLY A 350 -21.01 8.32 -19.41
N GLN A 351 -21.73 7.96 -20.47
CA GLN A 351 -22.16 8.94 -21.49
C GLN A 351 -23.10 10.00 -20.91
N TYR A 352 -24.06 9.63 -20.06
CA TYR A 352 -24.95 10.61 -19.42
C TYR A 352 -24.23 11.48 -18.37
N ILE A 353 -23.31 10.93 -17.59
CA ILE A 353 -22.51 11.72 -16.62
C ILE A 353 -21.69 12.78 -17.35
N THR A 354 -21.06 12.43 -18.48
CA THR A 354 -20.15 13.32 -19.23
C THR A 354 -20.83 14.12 -20.33
N ASP A 355 -22.15 14.12 -20.38
CA ASP A 355 -22.93 14.75 -21.48
C ASP A 355 -22.40 14.34 -22.86
N TRP A 356 -22.31 13.01 -23.06
CA TRP A 356 -21.83 12.42 -24.32
C TRP A 356 -20.40 12.83 -24.67
N GLY A 357 -19.55 12.94 -23.66
CA GLY A 357 -18.12 13.28 -23.82
C GLY A 357 -17.85 14.78 -24.01
N LYS A 358 -18.85 15.66 -23.83
CA LYS A 358 -18.63 17.11 -23.83
C LYS A 358 -17.85 17.58 -22.61
N GLU A 359 -17.99 16.89 -21.48
CA GLU A 359 -17.21 17.14 -20.28
C GLU A 359 -15.99 16.25 -20.26
N ASN A 360 -14.82 16.86 -20.27
CA ASN A 360 -13.54 16.15 -20.29
C ASN A 360 -13.14 15.70 -18.86
N ARG A 361 -13.93 14.79 -18.25
CA ARG A 361 -13.67 14.21 -16.93
C ARG A 361 -12.89 12.91 -17.06
N CYS A 362 -11.96 12.66 -16.18
CA CYS A 362 -11.26 11.40 -16.06
C CYS A 362 -12.16 10.37 -15.35
N LEU A 363 -13.15 9.86 -16.09
CA LEU A 363 -14.19 8.93 -15.61
C LEU A 363 -14.07 7.57 -16.29
N TYR A 364 -14.14 6.52 -15.48
CA TYR A 364 -14.17 5.13 -15.94
C TYR A 364 -15.40 4.46 -15.34
N VAL A 365 -16.27 3.87 -16.15
CA VAL A 365 -17.39 3.07 -15.67
C VAL A 365 -17.19 1.66 -16.16
N ILE A 366 -16.96 0.75 -15.22
CA ILE A 366 -16.66 -0.65 -15.46
C ILE A 366 -17.87 -1.47 -15.02
N ASP A 367 -18.45 -2.18 -15.94
CA ASP A 367 -19.70 -2.91 -15.73
C ASP A 367 -19.53 -4.43 -15.73
N GLU A 368 -20.61 -5.15 -15.38
CA GLU A 368 -20.66 -6.60 -15.28
C GLU A 368 -19.56 -7.21 -14.37
N VAL A 369 -19.07 -6.42 -13.40
CA VAL A 369 -18.08 -6.89 -12.43
C VAL A 369 -18.79 -7.30 -11.14
N PRO A 370 -18.56 -8.51 -10.64
CA PRO A 370 -19.14 -8.93 -9.36
C PRO A 370 -18.68 -8.01 -8.24
N LEU A 371 -19.62 -7.55 -7.42
CA LEU A 371 -19.30 -6.74 -6.26
C LEU A 371 -18.49 -7.59 -5.26
N ARG A 372 -17.34 -7.06 -4.85
CA ARG A 372 -16.43 -7.70 -3.90
C ARG A 372 -16.28 -6.84 -2.65
N ASP A 373 -16.23 -7.50 -1.49
CA ASP A 373 -15.89 -6.82 -0.25
C ASP A 373 -14.38 -6.61 -0.16
N ALA A 374 -13.90 -5.64 -0.95
CA ALA A 374 -12.48 -5.30 -1.08
C ALA A 374 -12.23 -3.83 -0.71
N ARG A 375 -11.01 -3.52 -0.30
CA ARG A 375 -10.59 -2.14 0.03
C ARG A 375 -10.01 -1.40 -1.17
N PHE A 376 -9.36 -2.12 -2.06
CA PHE A 376 -8.67 -1.56 -3.22
C PHE A 376 -9.06 -2.30 -4.49
N VAL A 377 -8.99 -1.58 -5.60
CA VAL A 377 -9.20 -2.13 -6.93
C VAL A 377 -8.13 -1.62 -7.89
N GLN A 378 -7.73 -2.47 -8.80
CA GLN A 378 -6.88 -2.15 -9.94
C GLN A 378 -7.65 -2.40 -11.23
N ILE A 379 -7.57 -1.45 -12.16
CA ILE A 379 -8.15 -1.55 -13.49
C ILE A 379 -7.03 -1.75 -14.48
N GLY A 380 -6.96 -2.91 -15.10
CA GLY A 380 -5.91 -3.29 -16.04
C GLY A 380 -6.02 -2.60 -17.41
N LYS A 381 -5.07 -2.87 -18.30
CA LYS A 381 -5.13 -2.38 -19.68
C LYS A 381 -6.27 -3.06 -20.45
N PRO A 382 -6.97 -2.30 -21.32
CA PRO A 382 -8.02 -2.89 -22.14
C PRO A 382 -7.46 -3.96 -23.07
N TYR A 383 -8.17 -5.07 -23.19
CA TYR A 383 -7.93 -6.07 -24.21
C TYR A 383 -9.21 -6.25 -25.03
N GLN A 384 -9.19 -5.85 -26.29
CA GLN A 384 -10.39 -5.75 -27.13
C GLN A 384 -11.46 -4.85 -26.51
N HIS A 385 -12.54 -5.42 -25.96
CA HIS A 385 -13.68 -4.68 -25.38
C HIS A 385 -13.85 -4.93 -23.88
N ILE A 386 -12.87 -5.57 -23.24
CA ILE A 386 -12.90 -5.92 -21.82
C ILE A 386 -11.70 -5.35 -21.08
N VAL A 387 -11.84 -5.21 -19.78
CA VAL A 387 -10.78 -4.72 -18.88
C VAL A 387 -10.65 -5.69 -17.70
N PRO A 388 -9.44 -6.17 -17.37
CA PRO A 388 -9.20 -6.91 -16.13
C PRO A 388 -9.43 -6.01 -14.92
N VAL A 389 -10.12 -6.54 -13.91
CA VAL A 389 -10.41 -5.86 -12.66
C VAL A 389 -9.91 -6.74 -11.51
N SER A 390 -8.93 -6.27 -10.78
CA SER A 390 -8.34 -7.01 -9.66
C SER A 390 -8.70 -6.34 -8.35
N PHE A 391 -9.19 -7.13 -7.40
CA PHE A 391 -9.62 -6.68 -6.08
C PHE A 391 -8.64 -7.13 -5.01
N PHE A 392 -8.29 -6.21 -4.11
CA PHE A 392 -7.38 -6.42 -3.01
C PHE A 392 -8.03 -5.99 -1.70
N GLY A 393 -7.56 -6.55 -0.58
CA GLY A 393 -8.13 -6.21 0.69
C GLY A 393 -9.51 -6.82 0.90
N MET A 394 -9.74 -8.04 0.41
CA MET A 394 -10.98 -8.76 0.65
C MET A 394 -11.05 -9.22 2.11
N ASN A 395 -12.23 -9.02 2.73
CA ASN A 395 -12.55 -9.48 4.09
C ASN A 395 -12.89 -10.97 4.12
#